data_ff6c23c2c5bb88e4b427882b65836abd
#
_entry.id   ff6c23c2c5bb88e4b427882b65836abd
#
_cell.length_a   1.000
_cell.length_b   1.000
_cell.length_c   1.000
_cell.angle_alpha   90.00
_cell.angle_beta   90.00
_cell.angle_gamma   90.00
#
_symmetry.space_group_name_H-M   'P 1'
#
loop_
_entity.id
_entity.type
_entity.pdbx_description
1 polymer ?
#
loop_
_entity_poly.entity_id
_entity_poly.type
_entity_poly.pdbx_seq_one_letter_code
_entity_poly.pdbx_strand_id
1 'polypeptide(L)'
;MHLSIIIVNYNVKYFLEQCLYSVQKACEGIDTEIIVIDNNSTDGSKFFLEPSFLKVNFIWNNVNAGFAKANNQGLALAKGKYILFLNPDTILPEDCIKKCLHFFNLNNKIGALGIRMVDGSGNFLKESKRGFPSPATSLFKLFGLASLFPRSKTFAHYYLAHLSNTQNNEVDVLAGAFIMIPKTVLNDIGNFDERFFMYGEDIDLSFRIQKAGYKNYYFADSTIVHFKGESTKKESHKYVFLFYSAMNLFVKKHYDARKAGFIIIILQIAILLRAALSAIKNLFKKHILPILDVCIILTTFLGTVFFWSNYIKREVNYFSNILCIVIYFFIALFLLLTYYWWEYNKRDNPIQLIQSKVIAALVLLAIYFLLPQNISFLKGVLLFGILLPFVLMSIIKWLFNKVKYAETKNKTEEKQQTIIVAEEKEFIIILNLLQKTGLSKNVLGRIGNWNETSPPLGNIKQLPEIVKKYMVKEIIFCENGSSFKEIINTISILPQGVRNKFHTAGSNSIVGSDSKNLNGDYIIIV
;
A
#
# COMPACT_ATOMS: atom_id res chain seq x y z
N MET A 1 -9.87 5.66 -37.37
CA MET A 1 -9.36 5.53 -36.03
C MET A 1 -9.70 4.16 -35.48
N HIS A 2 -8.67 3.36 -35.10
CA HIS A 2 -8.91 2.01 -34.63
C HIS A 2 -9.06 1.95 -33.10
N LEU A 3 -8.28 2.77 -32.38
CA LEU A 3 -8.25 2.80 -30.92
C LEU A 3 -8.26 4.24 -30.39
N SER A 4 -9.08 4.52 -29.37
CA SER A 4 -8.95 5.73 -28.55
C SER A 4 -8.54 5.33 -27.14
N ILE A 5 -7.47 5.94 -26.62
CA ILE A 5 -6.98 5.73 -25.25
C ILE A 5 -7.34 6.95 -24.43
N ILE A 6 -8.08 6.74 -23.34
CA ILE A 6 -8.54 7.79 -22.43
C ILE A 6 -7.80 7.61 -21.11
N ILE A 7 -7.11 8.66 -20.67
CA ILE A 7 -6.33 8.68 -19.43
C ILE A 7 -6.80 9.85 -18.57
N VAL A 8 -7.15 9.60 -17.32
CA VAL A 8 -7.52 10.66 -16.35
C VAL A 8 -6.35 10.93 -15.45
N ASN A 9 -5.82 12.16 -15.49
CA ASN A 9 -4.73 12.61 -14.64
C ASN A 9 -5.23 13.39 -13.42
N TYR A 10 -4.61 13.17 -12.27
CA TYR A 10 -4.76 13.99 -11.07
C TYR A 10 -3.52 13.95 -10.20
N ASN A 11 -2.69 15.00 -10.26
CA ASN A 11 -1.47 15.20 -9.45
C ASN A 11 -0.44 14.05 -9.54
N VAL A 12 -0.22 13.48 -10.73
CA VAL A 12 0.76 12.39 -10.97
C VAL A 12 1.54 12.58 -12.27
N LYS A 13 1.97 13.81 -12.56
CA LYS A 13 2.61 14.18 -13.82
C LYS A 13 3.80 13.28 -14.25
N TYR A 14 4.63 12.83 -13.30
CA TYR A 14 5.79 12.00 -13.62
C TYR A 14 5.42 10.56 -13.98
N PHE A 15 4.39 10.01 -13.31
CA PHE A 15 3.85 8.70 -13.68
C PHE A 15 3.14 8.77 -15.05
N LEU A 16 2.37 9.83 -15.28
CA LEU A 16 1.70 10.05 -16.57
C LEU A 16 2.73 10.21 -17.69
N GLU A 17 3.85 10.88 -17.47
CA GLU A 17 4.95 10.96 -18.43
C GLU A 17 5.42 9.56 -18.86
N GLN A 18 5.77 8.69 -17.89
CA GLN A 18 6.22 7.32 -18.17
C GLN A 18 5.12 6.48 -18.84
N CYS A 19 3.87 6.66 -18.41
CA CYS A 19 2.72 6.01 -19.02
C CYS A 19 2.58 6.40 -20.51
N LEU A 20 2.63 7.69 -20.83
CA LEU A 20 2.49 8.19 -22.22
C LEU A 20 3.60 7.67 -23.12
N TYR A 21 4.85 7.63 -22.67
CA TYR A 21 5.93 7.02 -23.44
C TYR A 21 5.66 5.54 -23.72
N SER A 22 5.26 4.77 -22.71
CA SER A 22 4.96 3.35 -22.90
C SER A 22 3.75 3.11 -23.82
N VAL A 23 2.72 3.96 -23.71
CA VAL A 23 1.55 3.93 -24.59
C VAL A 23 1.93 4.23 -26.03
N GLN A 24 2.74 5.26 -26.29
CA GLN A 24 3.19 5.57 -27.64
C GLN A 24 3.91 4.40 -28.29
N LYS A 25 4.81 3.73 -27.54
CA LYS A 25 5.51 2.52 -27.98
C LYS A 25 4.55 1.35 -28.25
N ALA A 26 3.59 1.12 -27.35
CA ALA A 26 2.62 0.04 -27.50
C ALA A 26 1.66 0.25 -28.70
N CYS A 27 1.50 1.49 -29.13
CA CYS A 27 0.63 1.87 -30.26
C CYS A 27 1.36 2.01 -31.62
N GLU A 28 2.64 1.75 -31.69
CA GLU A 28 3.38 1.83 -32.94
C GLU A 28 2.77 0.94 -34.04
N GLY A 29 2.40 1.59 -35.16
CA GLY A 29 1.74 0.94 -36.31
C GLY A 29 0.24 0.70 -36.14
N ILE A 30 -0.39 1.30 -35.11
CA ILE A 30 -1.84 1.26 -34.90
C ILE A 30 -2.39 2.69 -35.03
N ASP A 31 -3.45 2.87 -35.82
CA ASP A 31 -4.16 4.15 -35.93
C ASP A 31 -4.86 4.48 -34.60
N THR A 32 -4.20 5.29 -33.76
CA THR A 32 -4.57 5.52 -32.36
C THR A 32 -4.61 7.01 -32.04
N GLU A 33 -5.57 7.44 -31.23
CA GLU A 33 -5.56 8.73 -30.55
C GLU A 33 -5.42 8.55 -29.03
N ILE A 34 -4.73 9.49 -28.39
CA ILE A 34 -4.54 9.53 -26.95
C ILE A 34 -5.21 10.80 -26.44
N ILE A 35 -6.15 10.65 -25.50
CA ILE A 35 -6.91 11.73 -24.89
C ILE A 35 -6.61 11.72 -23.39
N VAL A 36 -6.02 12.79 -22.88
CA VAL A 36 -5.72 12.96 -21.46
C VAL A 36 -6.64 14.02 -20.87
N ILE A 37 -7.41 13.62 -19.85
CA ILE A 37 -8.25 14.53 -19.09
C ILE A 37 -7.53 14.85 -17.78
N ASP A 38 -7.03 16.06 -17.66
CA ASP A 38 -6.49 16.53 -16.39
C ASP A 38 -7.61 17.02 -15.48
N ASN A 39 -7.72 16.41 -14.34
CA ASN A 39 -8.85 16.63 -13.42
C ASN A 39 -8.52 17.71 -12.37
N ASN A 40 -8.01 18.87 -12.84
CA ASN A 40 -7.57 20.01 -12.01
C ASN A 40 -6.33 19.69 -11.16
N SER A 41 -5.26 19.23 -11.80
CA SER A 41 -3.98 19.01 -11.13
C SER A 41 -3.30 20.32 -10.73
N THR A 42 -2.64 20.29 -9.58
CA THR A 42 -1.89 21.43 -9.00
C THR A 42 -0.37 21.19 -8.97
N ASP A 43 0.08 20.06 -9.52
CA ASP A 43 1.49 19.65 -9.54
C ASP A 43 2.29 20.21 -10.73
N GLY A 44 1.68 21.06 -11.55
CA GLY A 44 2.31 21.63 -12.76
C GLY A 44 2.24 20.71 -13.97
N SER A 45 1.34 19.70 -13.99
CA SER A 45 1.15 18.75 -15.10
C SER A 45 1.07 19.43 -16.46
N LYS A 46 0.33 20.53 -16.58
CA LYS A 46 0.12 21.24 -17.85
C LYS A 46 1.45 21.69 -18.48
N PHE A 47 2.22 22.44 -17.74
CA PHE A 47 3.49 23.02 -18.25
C PHE A 47 4.55 21.94 -18.48
N PHE A 48 4.46 20.83 -17.79
CA PHE A 48 5.43 19.75 -17.89
C PHE A 48 5.15 18.80 -19.05
N LEU A 49 3.88 18.44 -19.30
CA LEU A 49 3.50 17.39 -20.24
C LEU A 49 3.17 17.92 -21.64
N GLU A 50 2.47 19.05 -21.73
CA GLU A 50 1.97 19.57 -23.02
C GLU A 50 3.08 19.82 -24.05
N PRO A 51 4.24 20.40 -23.70
CA PRO A 51 5.35 20.59 -24.64
C PRO A 51 6.00 19.29 -25.12
N SER A 52 5.98 18.24 -24.27
CA SER A 52 6.66 16.96 -24.56
C SER A 52 5.81 15.99 -25.38
N PHE A 53 4.48 16.16 -25.39
CA PHE A 53 3.55 15.21 -26.00
C PHE A 53 2.58 15.87 -26.99
N LEU A 54 3.12 16.48 -28.06
CA LEU A 54 2.37 17.25 -29.07
C LEU A 54 1.26 16.47 -29.81
N LYS A 55 1.34 15.13 -29.83
CA LYS A 55 0.33 14.25 -30.46
C LYS A 55 -0.77 13.80 -29.50
N VAL A 56 -0.70 14.20 -28.23
CA VAL A 56 -1.71 13.86 -27.21
C VAL A 56 -2.71 15.01 -27.11
N ASN A 57 -4.00 14.65 -27.08
CA ASN A 57 -5.07 15.62 -26.91
C ASN A 57 -5.31 15.83 -25.41
N PHE A 58 -4.83 16.95 -24.84
CA PHE A 58 -5.00 17.30 -23.44
C PHE A 58 -6.25 18.16 -23.23
N ILE A 59 -7.03 17.84 -22.21
CA ILE A 59 -8.17 18.61 -21.73
C ILE A 59 -7.93 18.94 -20.27
N TRP A 60 -7.88 20.24 -19.97
CA TRP A 60 -7.58 20.77 -18.64
C TRP A 60 -8.85 21.24 -17.95
N ASN A 61 -9.34 20.46 -16.97
CA ASN A 61 -10.49 20.82 -16.18
C ASN A 61 -10.12 21.86 -15.10
N ASN A 62 -11.06 22.77 -14.82
CA ASN A 62 -10.89 23.77 -13.75
C ASN A 62 -11.33 23.25 -12.37
N VAL A 63 -11.97 22.08 -12.32
CA VAL A 63 -12.42 21.40 -11.09
C VAL A 63 -12.24 19.90 -11.22
N ASN A 64 -11.99 19.23 -10.10
CA ASN A 64 -11.96 17.76 -10.09
C ASN A 64 -13.40 17.22 -10.19
N ALA A 65 -13.76 16.76 -11.37
CA ALA A 65 -15.10 16.25 -11.70
C ALA A 65 -15.34 14.79 -11.25
N GLY A 66 -14.31 14.10 -10.73
CA GLY A 66 -14.32 12.68 -10.43
C GLY A 66 -13.92 11.81 -11.63
N PHE A 67 -13.65 10.54 -11.37
CA PHE A 67 -13.06 9.62 -12.37
C PHE A 67 -14.07 9.27 -13.48
N ALA A 68 -15.30 8.92 -13.13
CA ALA A 68 -16.34 8.54 -14.11
C ALA A 68 -16.65 9.67 -15.07
N LYS A 69 -16.87 10.88 -14.57
CA LYS A 69 -17.21 12.05 -15.39
C LYS A 69 -16.04 12.46 -16.28
N ALA A 70 -14.82 12.43 -15.80
CA ALA A 70 -13.63 12.74 -16.60
C ALA A 70 -13.44 11.72 -17.74
N ASN A 71 -13.64 10.42 -17.48
CA ASN A 71 -13.62 9.41 -18.54
C ASN A 71 -14.73 9.64 -19.59
N ASN A 72 -15.93 10.03 -19.18
CA ASN A 72 -17.03 10.37 -20.11
C ASN A 72 -16.70 11.58 -20.97
N GLN A 73 -16.00 12.59 -20.45
CA GLN A 73 -15.50 13.72 -21.25
C GLN A 73 -14.57 13.24 -22.37
N GLY A 74 -13.62 12.34 -22.03
CA GLY A 74 -12.73 11.74 -23.02
C GLY A 74 -13.49 10.86 -24.02
N LEU A 75 -14.47 10.09 -23.55
CA LEU A 75 -15.29 9.22 -24.40
C LEU A 75 -16.12 10.01 -25.42
N ALA A 76 -16.63 11.20 -25.07
CA ALA A 76 -17.36 12.07 -25.96
C ALA A 76 -16.53 12.54 -27.18
N LEU A 77 -15.21 12.60 -27.03
CA LEU A 77 -14.26 12.99 -28.08
C LEU A 77 -13.68 11.79 -28.83
N ALA A 78 -13.80 10.58 -28.27
CA ALA A 78 -13.19 9.38 -28.80
C ALA A 78 -13.81 8.93 -30.12
N LYS A 79 -12.98 8.67 -31.14
CA LYS A 79 -13.35 8.27 -32.49
C LYS A 79 -13.05 6.80 -32.80
N GLY A 80 -12.28 6.12 -31.92
CA GLY A 80 -11.82 4.76 -32.11
C GLY A 80 -12.94 3.72 -32.12
N LYS A 81 -12.75 2.64 -32.86
CA LYS A 81 -13.59 1.43 -32.82
C LYS A 81 -13.53 0.75 -31.45
N TYR A 82 -12.36 0.78 -30.82
CA TYR A 82 -12.12 0.31 -29.46
C TYR A 82 -11.78 1.50 -28.56
N ILE A 83 -12.22 1.44 -27.33
CA ILE A 83 -11.92 2.44 -26.29
C ILE A 83 -11.12 1.75 -25.20
N LEU A 84 -9.97 2.30 -24.85
CA LEU A 84 -9.17 1.88 -23.72
C LEU A 84 -9.22 2.95 -22.61
N PHE A 85 -9.81 2.64 -21.49
CA PHE A 85 -9.67 3.42 -20.25
C PHE A 85 -8.41 2.95 -19.53
N LEU A 86 -7.48 3.86 -19.28
CA LEU A 86 -6.16 3.55 -18.74
C LEU A 86 -5.79 4.50 -17.59
N ASN A 87 -5.27 3.96 -16.49
CA ASN A 87 -4.75 4.78 -15.40
C ASN A 87 -3.40 5.42 -15.76
N PRO A 88 -3.12 6.64 -15.26
CA PRO A 88 -1.89 7.38 -15.55
C PRO A 88 -0.64 6.79 -14.89
N ASP A 89 -0.79 5.89 -13.93
CA ASP A 89 0.29 5.22 -13.18
C ASP A 89 0.53 3.77 -13.66
N THR A 90 0.46 3.57 -15.00
CA THR A 90 0.69 2.27 -15.65
C THR A 90 1.85 2.32 -16.65
N ILE A 91 2.50 1.18 -16.87
CA ILE A 91 3.50 0.99 -17.94
C ILE A 91 3.11 -0.24 -18.76
N LEU A 92 3.01 -0.06 -20.07
CA LEU A 92 2.59 -1.07 -21.03
C LEU A 92 3.80 -1.64 -21.79
N PRO A 93 3.84 -2.97 -22.04
CA PRO A 93 4.80 -3.54 -23.00
C PRO A 93 4.39 -3.22 -24.43
N GLU A 94 5.33 -3.20 -25.35
CA GLU A 94 5.19 -2.78 -26.75
C GLU A 94 4.15 -3.60 -27.53
N ASP A 95 3.98 -4.88 -27.19
CA ASP A 95 3.05 -5.79 -27.87
C ASP A 95 1.64 -5.85 -27.23
N CYS A 96 1.43 -5.10 -26.14
CA CYS A 96 0.22 -5.16 -25.33
C CYS A 96 -1.05 -4.90 -26.16
N ILE A 97 -1.09 -3.76 -26.82
CA ILE A 97 -2.29 -3.31 -27.57
C ILE A 97 -2.56 -4.25 -28.76
N LYS A 98 -1.52 -4.64 -29.49
CA LYS A 98 -1.66 -5.58 -30.62
C LYS A 98 -2.26 -6.92 -30.19
N LYS A 99 -1.82 -7.46 -29.05
CA LYS A 99 -2.35 -8.70 -28.48
C LYS A 99 -3.81 -8.55 -28.02
N CYS A 100 -4.16 -7.44 -27.37
CA CYS A 100 -5.54 -7.18 -26.95
C CYS A 100 -6.49 -7.08 -28.14
N LEU A 101 -6.12 -6.33 -29.19
CA LEU A 101 -6.90 -6.21 -30.42
C LEU A 101 -7.04 -7.55 -31.14
N HIS A 102 -5.97 -8.35 -31.18
CA HIS A 102 -6.04 -9.71 -31.76
C HIS A 102 -7.03 -10.59 -30.99
N PHE A 103 -7.01 -10.53 -29.65
CA PHE A 103 -7.93 -11.33 -28.82
C PHE A 103 -9.40 -10.98 -29.06
N PHE A 104 -9.74 -9.70 -29.26
CA PHE A 104 -11.12 -9.30 -29.64
C PHE A 104 -11.59 -9.92 -30.96
N ASN A 105 -10.68 -10.14 -31.91
CA ASN A 105 -11.04 -10.75 -33.20
C ASN A 105 -11.33 -12.27 -33.08
N LEU A 106 -10.93 -12.92 -32.01
CA LEU A 106 -11.15 -14.36 -31.81
C LEU A 106 -12.54 -14.69 -31.24
N ASN A 107 -13.23 -13.72 -30.64
CA ASN A 107 -14.52 -13.97 -29.98
C ASN A 107 -15.41 -12.73 -29.95
N ASN A 108 -16.49 -12.77 -30.69
CA ASN A 108 -17.47 -11.67 -30.85
C ASN A 108 -18.32 -11.40 -29.58
N LYS A 109 -18.25 -12.27 -28.55
CA LYS A 109 -18.98 -12.07 -27.29
C LYS A 109 -18.19 -11.34 -26.23
N ILE A 110 -16.95 -10.93 -26.53
CA ILE A 110 -16.12 -10.15 -25.59
C ILE A 110 -16.71 -8.75 -25.49
N GLY A 111 -17.23 -8.41 -24.31
CA GLY A 111 -17.74 -7.07 -24.00
C GLY A 111 -16.64 -6.15 -23.52
N ALA A 112 -15.74 -6.65 -22.67
CA ALA A 112 -14.59 -5.90 -22.20
C ALA A 112 -13.40 -6.81 -21.85
N LEU A 113 -12.21 -6.24 -21.94
CA LEU A 113 -10.94 -6.88 -21.67
C LEU A 113 -10.20 -6.09 -20.59
N GLY A 114 -9.89 -6.75 -19.46
CA GLY A 114 -8.90 -6.29 -18.48
C GLY A 114 -7.62 -7.11 -18.63
N ILE A 115 -6.54 -6.66 -18.05
CA ILE A 115 -5.21 -7.23 -18.26
C ILE A 115 -4.56 -7.70 -16.94
N ARG A 116 -3.59 -8.60 -17.05
CA ARG A 116 -2.74 -8.98 -15.92
C ARG A 116 -1.91 -7.79 -15.48
N MET A 117 -1.97 -7.48 -14.17
CA MET A 117 -1.22 -6.37 -13.59
C MET A 117 -0.26 -6.87 -12.49
N VAL A 118 0.91 -6.25 -12.44
CA VAL A 118 1.88 -6.39 -11.34
C VAL A 118 2.16 -5.01 -10.75
N ASP A 119 2.54 -4.97 -9.47
CA ASP A 119 3.03 -3.73 -8.85
C ASP A 119 4.47 -3.41 -9.29
N GLY A 120 5.00 -2.26 -8.86
CA GLY A 120 6.38 -1.87 -9.16
C GLY A 120 7.45 -2.85 -8.64
N SER A 121 7.10 -3.76 -7.74
CA SER A 121 7.98 -4.82 -7.23
C SER A 121 7.76 -6.18 -7.93
N GLY A 122 6.92 -6.24 -8.97
CA GLY A 122 6.63 -7.46 -9.73
C GLY A 122 5.59 -8.38 -9.09
N ASN A 123 4.99 -8.01 -7.95
CA ASN A 123 3.96 -8.83 -7.32
C ASN A 123 2.64 -8.71 -8.06
N PHE A 124 1.97 -9.85 -8.26
CA PHE A 124 0.66 -9.88 -8.90
C PHE A 124 -0.38 -9.05 -8.13
N LEU A 125 -1.07 -8.17 -8.83
CA LEU A 125 -2.17 -7.38 -8.29
C LEU A 125 -3.48 -8.17 -8.37
N LYS A 126 -3.99 -8.60 -7.22
CA LYS A 126 -5.19 -9.44 -7.10
C LYS A 126 -6.45 -8.80 -7.69
N GLU A 127 -6.49 -7.47 -7.78
CA GLU A 127 -7.57 -6.71 -8.41
C GLU A 127 -7.64 -6.82 -9.93
N SER A 128 -6.64 -7.38 -10.61
CA SER A 128 -6.67 -7.67 -12.04
C SER A 128 -7.88 -8.52 -12.45
N LYS A 129 -8.38 -9.34 -11.53
CA LYS A 129 -9.56 -10.18 -11.70
C LYS A 129 -10.37 -10.23 -10.40
N ARG A 130 -11.64 -9.92 -10.48
CA ARG A 130 -12.53 -9.86 -9.30
C ARG A 130 -13.89 -10.49 -9.61
N GLY A 131 -14.51 -11.04 -8.57
CA GLY A 131 -15.94 -11.37 -8.56
C GLY A 131 -16.77 -10.16 -8.12
N PHE A 132 -18.08 -10.18 -8.38
CA PHE A 132 -18.96 -9.14 -7.89
C PHE A 132 -18.95 -9.10 -6.35
N PRO A 133 -18.93 -7.90 -5.78
CA PRO A 133 -19.07 -7.75 -4.34
C PRO A 133 -20.48 -8.20 -3.92
N SER A 134 -20.54 -9.18 -3.03
CA SER A 134 -21.76 -9.62 -2.36
C SER A 134 -21.61 -9.47 -0.85
N PRO A 135 -22.71 -9.46 -0.08
CA PRO A 135 -22.64 -9.47 1.39
C PRO A 135 -21.77 -10.61 1.92
N ALA A 136 -21.95 -11.80 1.38
CA ALA A 136 -21.19 -12.99 1.78
C ALA A 136 -19.68 -12.84 1.48
N THR A 137 -19.32 -12.40 0.27
CA THR A 137 -17.90 -12.19 -0.08
C THR A 137 -17.25 -11.10 0.76
N SER A 138 -17.98 -10.06 1.11
CA SER A 138 -17.53 -8.99 2.01
C SER A 138 -17.29 -9.48 3.43
N LEU A 139 -18.20 -10.31 3.98
CA LEU A 139 -18.04 -10.96 5.27
C LEU A 139 -16.86 -11.94 5.27
N PHE A 140 -16.74 -12.78 4.26
CA PHE A 140 -15.61 -13.72 4.16
C PHE A 140 -14.25 -13.02 4.15
N LYS A 141 -14.17 -11.87 3.48
CA LYS A 141 -12.98 -11.02 3.49
C LYS A 141 -12.74 -10.38 4.87
N LEU A 142 -13.80 -9.90 5.52
CA LEU A 142 -13.73 -9.28 6.85
C LEU A 142 -13.23 -10.25 7.91
N PHE A 143 -13.78 -11.47 7.95
CA PHE A 143 -13.41 -12.51 8.90
C PHE A 143 -12.15 -13.30 8.53
N GLY A 144 -11.47 -12.92 7.45
CA GLY A 144 -10.23 -13.56 7.01
C GLY A 144 -10.41 -14.94 6.36
N LEU A 145 -11.65 -15.42 6.17
CA LEU A 145 -11.96 -16.71 5.56
C LEU A 145 -11.42 -16.82 4.13
N ALA A 146 -11.42 -15.71 3.40
CA ALA A 146 -10.81 -15.62 2.08
C ALA A 146 -9.28 -15.88 2.11
N SER A 147 -8.61 -15.55 3.21
CA SER A 147 -7.17 -15.79 3.40
C SER A 147 -6.87 -17.19 3.92
N LEU A 148 -7.75 -17.74 4.75
CA LEU A 148 -7.65 -19.11 5.26
C LEU A 148 -7.92 -20.16 4.16
N PHE A 149 -8.86 -19.86 3.25
CA PHE A 149 -9.26 -20.75 2.16
C PHE A 149 -9.07 -20.10 0.78
N PRO A 150 -7.81 -19.79 0.37
CA PRO A 150 -7.54 -18.98 -0.82
C PRO A 150 -7.94 -19.66 -2.14
N ARG A 151 -8.07 -21.00 -2.17
CA ARG A 151 -8.50 -21.77 -3.35
C ARG A 151 -10.01 -22.04 -3.40
N SER A 152 -10.77 -21.64 -2.38
CA SER A 152 -12.22 -21.87 -2.34
C SER A 152 -12.94 -20.95 -3.32
N LYS A 153 -13.78 -21.52 -4.19
CA LYS A 153 -14.68 -20.74 -5.07
C LYS A 153 -15.66 -19.87 -4.27
N THR A 154 -16.05 -20.28 -3.08
CA THR A 154 -17.00 -19.56 -2.22
C THR A 154 -16.31 -18.49 -1.38
N PHE A 155 -15.32 -18.87 -0.56
CA PHE A 155 -14.66 -17.95 0.38
C PHE A 155 -13.73 -16.95 -0.31
N ALA A 156 -13.04 -17.37 -1.37
CA ALA A 156 -12.09 -16.54 -2.12
C ALA A 156 -12.69 -15.94 -3.41
N HIS A 157 -14.02 -15.93 -3.57
CA HIS A 157 -14.72 -15.48 -4.77
C HIS A 157 -14.41 -14.01 -5.11
N TYR A 158 -14.25 -13.14 -4.13
CA TYR A 158 -13.99 -11.71 -4.39
C TYR A 158 -12.76 -11.44 -5.27
N TYR A 159 -11.67 -12.18 -5.10
CA TYR A 159 -10.45 -12.06 -5.93
C TYR A 159 -10.31 -13.19 -6.95
N LEU A 160 -11.31 -14.03 -7.12
CA LEU A 160 -11.31 -15.19 -8.01
C LEU A 160 -9.98 -15.98 -7.90
N ALA A 161 -9.52 -16.18 -6.66
CA ALA A 161 -8.20 -16.74 -6.40
C ALA A 161 -8.09 -18.23 -6.81
N HIS A 162 -9.20 -18.90 -7.10
CA HIS A 162 -9.27 -20.23 -7.67
C HIS A 162 -8.94 -20.26 -9.17
N LEU A 163 -8.99 -19.12 -9.87
CA LEU A 163 -8.61 -19.00 -11.28
C LEU A 163 -7.10 -18.77 -11.40
N SER A 164 -6.47 -19.30 -12.45
CA SER A 164 -5.07 -19.05 -12.76
C SER A 164 -4.77 -17.57 -12.97
N ASN A 165 -3.60 -17.12 -12.53
CA ASN A 165 -3.11 -15.76 -12.80
C ASN A 165 -2.42 -15.64 -14.17
N THR A 166 -2.16 -16.76 -14.84
CA THR A 166 -1.38 -16.86 -16.08
C THR A 166 -2.19 -17.40 -17.25
N GLN A 167 -3.51 -17.51 -17.10
CA GLN A 167 -4.43 -17.95 -18.15
C GLN A 167 -5.54 -16.94 -18.34
N ASN A 168 -6.00 -16.81 -19.59
CA ASN A 168 -7.15 -15.99 -19.94
C ASN A 168 -8.43 -16.61 -19.35
N ASN A 169 -9.21 -15.81 -18.63
CA ASN A 169 -10.41 -16.29 -17.96
C ASN A 169 -11.55 -15.28 -18.08
N GLU A 170 -12.77 -15.80 -18.17
CA GLU A 170 -13.97 -15.01 -17.94
C GLU A 170 -14.04 -14.61 -16.46
N VAL A 171 -14.34 -13.33 -16.18
CA VAL A 171 -14.36 -12.78 -14.82
C VAL A 171 -15.58 -11.86 -14.67
N ASP A 172 -16.00 -11.62 -13.42
CA ASP A 172 -17.15 -10.75 -13.21
C ASP A 172 -16.78 -9.26 -13.36
N VAL A 173 -15.67 -8.84 -12.76
CA VAL A 173 -15.28 -7.43 -12.65
C VAL A 173 -13.86 -7.22 -13.10
N LEU A 174 -13.66 -6.26 -13.99
CA LEU A 174 -12.36 -5.76 -14.43
C LEU A 174 -11.89 -4.60 -13.55
N ALA A 175 -10.60 -4.37 -13.49
CA ALA A 175 -10.04 -3.22 -12.79
C ALA A 175 -10.04 -1.98 -13.68
N GLY A 176 -10.51 -0.85 -13.15
CA GLY A 176 -10.54 0.43 -13.86
C GLY A 176 -9.17 0.95 -14.34
N ALA A 177 -8.07 0.31 -13.90
CA ALA A 177 -6.72 0.67 -14.32
C ALA A 177 -6.42 0.35 -15.79
N PHE A 178 -7.08 -0.67 -16.35
CA PHE A 178 -7.01 -1.03 -17.77
C PHE A 178 -8.30 -1.73 -18.16
N ILE A 179 -9.15 -1.07 -18.92
CA ILE A 179 -10.39 -1.65 -19.50
C ILE A 179 -10.46 -1.27 -20.96
N MET A 180 -10.36 -2.26 -21.84
CA MET A 180 -10.56 -2.08 -23.28
C MET A 180 -11.94 -2.60 -23.67
N ILE A 181 -12.73 -1.79 -24.39
CA ILE A 181 -14.14 -2.06 -24.73
C ILE A 181 -14.40 -1.70 -26.19
N PRO A 182 -15.09 -2.52 -26.99
CA PRO A 182 -15.60 -2.10 -28.28
C PRO A 182 -16.61 -0.93 -28.13
N LYS A 183 -16.52 0.10 -28.97
CA LYS A 183 -17.43 1.26 -28.90
C LYS A 183 -18.88 0.86 -29.07
N THR A 184 -19.16 -0.19 -29.85
CA THR A 184 -20.51 -0.76 -30.02
C THR A 184 -21.09 -1.24 -28.68
N VAL A 185 -20.30 -1.91 -27.84
CA VAL A 185 -20.76 -2.35 -26.51
C VAL A 185 -21.10 -1.15 -25.63
N LEU A 186 -20.28 -0.09 -25.64
CA LEU A 186 -20.60 1.15 -24.89
C LEU A 186 -21.88 1.81 -25.40
N ASN A 187 -22.15 1.77 -26.70
CA ASN A 187 -23.41 2.28 -27.25
C ASN A 187 -24.62 1.50 -26.70
N ASP A 188 -24.48 0.18 -26.51
CA ASP A 188 -25.58 -0.67 -26.01
C ASP A 188 -25.83 -0.50 -24.51
N ILE A 189 -24.74 -0.35 -23.71
CA ILE A 189 -24.84 -0.33 -22.24
C ILE A 189 -24.81 1.08 -21.63
N GLY A 190 -24.44 2.09 -22.43
CA GLY A 190 -24.18 3.47 -21.97
C GLY A 190 -22.80 3.66 -21.33
N ASN A 191 -22.47 4.92 -21.07
CA ASN A 191 -21.19 5.40 -20.52
C ASN A 191 -21.04 5.07 -19.02
N PHE A 192 -19.96 5.53 -18.40
CA PHE A 192 -19.83 5.48 -16.94
C PHE A 192 -20.97 6.24 -16.25
N ASP A 193 -21.46 5.71 -15.14
CA ASP A 193 -22.44 6.41 -14.31
C ASP A 193 -21.73 7.48 -13.45
N GLU A 194 -21.97 8.75 -13.74
CA GLU A 194 -21.28 9.89 -13.12
C GLU A 194 -21.61 10.08 -11.62
N ARG A 195 -22.60 9.36 -11.09
CA ARG A 195 -22.87 9.32 -9.65
C ARG A 195 -21.73 8.66 -8.87
N PHE A 196 -20.93 7.81 -9.52
CA PHE A 196 -19.68 7.29 -8.98
C PHE A 196 -18.56 8.32 -9.15
N PHE A 197 -18.27 9.07 -8.09
CA PHE A 197 -17.18 10.04 -8.13
C PHE A 197 -15.82 9.34 -8.29
N MET A 198 -15.60 8.26 -7.54
CA MET A 198 -14.40 7.42 -7.55
C MET A 198 -14.72 6.09 -6.88
N TYR A 199 -14.22 4.97 -7.43
CA TYR A 199 -14.51 3.59 -7.06
C TYR A 199 -15.96 3.14 -7.39
N GLY A 200 -16.07 1.89 -7.78
CA GLY A 200 -17.35 1.25 -8.10
C GLY A 200 -17.89 1.51 -9.52
N GLU A 201 -17.37 2.51 -10.23
CA GLU A 201 -17.68 2.76 -11.63
C GLU A 201 -17.27 1.58 -12.54
N ASP A 202 -16.14 0.93 -12.23
CA ASP A 202 -15.64 -0.27 -12.90
C ASP A 202 -16.52 -1.51 -12.63
N ILE A 203 -17.02 -1.63 -11.40
CA ILE A 203 -17.95 -2.70 -10.99
C ILE A 203 -19.29 -2.50 -11.71
N ASP A 204 -19.82 -1.28 -11.72
CA ASP A 204 -21.07 -0.93 -12.40
C ASP A 204 -20.99 -1.20 -13.90
N LEU A 205 -19.91 -0.75 -14.54
CA LEU A 205 -19.68 -0.96 -15.97
C LEU A 205 -19.58 -2.46 -16.29
N SER A 206 -18.77 -3.21 -15.52
CA SER A 206 -18.62 -4.66 -15.68
C SER A 206 -19.94 -5.41 -15.51
N PHE A 207 -20.79 -4.98 -14.57
CA PHE A 207 -22.11 -5.56 -14.35
C PHE A 207 -23.06 -5.32 -15.53
N ARG A 208 -23.08 -4.08 -16.06
CA ARG A 208 -23.94 -3.73 -17.22
C ARG A 208 -23.52 -4.48 -18.48
N ILE A 209 -22.23 -4.68 -18.69
CA ILE A 209 -21.69 -5.50 -19.79
C ILE A 209 -22.26 -6.93 -19.72
N GLN A 210 -22.17 -7.58 -18.56
CA GLN A 210 -22.69 -8.94 -18.39
C GLN A 210 -24.22 -8.99 -18.50
N LYS A 211 -24.92 -8.01 -17.95
CA LYS A 211 -26.38 -7.91 -18.05
C LYS A 211 -26.88 -7.76 -19.49
N ALA A 212 -26.07 -7.15 -20.35
CA ALA A 212 -26.34 -7.04 -21.79
C ALA A 212 -26.00 -8.32 -22.60
N GLY A 213 -25.53 -9.38 -21.95
CA GLY A 213 -25.19 -10.66 -22.55
C GLY A 213 -23.75 -10.78 -23.07
N TYR A 214 -22.93 -9.75 -22.88
CA TYR A 214 -21.50 -9.78 -23.18
C TYR A 214 -20.70 -10.39 -22.03
N LYS A 215 -19.40 -10.69 -22.29
CA LYS A 215 -18.48 -11.27 -21.31
C LYS A 215 -17.33 -10.35 -20.99
N ASN A 216 -16.94 -10.30 -19.72
CA ASN A 216 -15.72 -9.65 -19.26
C ASN A 216 -14.59 -10.67 -19.22
N TYR A 217 -13.43 -10.34 -19.80
CA TYR A 217 -12.28 -11.24 -19.84
C TYR A 217 -11.07 -10.64 -19.11
N TYR A 218 -10.43 -11.44 -18.28
CA TYR A 218 -9.09 -11.22 -17.79
C TYR A 218 -8.10 -11.80 -18.78
N PHE A 219 -7.26 -10.95 -19.37
CA PHE A 219 -6.26 -11.29 -20.37
C PHE A 219 -4.88 -11.39 -19.73
N ALA A 220 -4.31 -12.60 -19.69
CA ALA A 220 -3.06 -12.91 -19.04
C ALA A 220 -1.84 -12.94 -19.97
N ASP A 221 -2.07 -12.97 -21.32
CA ASP A 221 -0.99 -13.07 -22.31
C ASP A 221 -0.19 -11.78 -22.48
N SER A 222 -0.61 -10.70 -21.82
CA SER A 222 0.17 -9.50 -21.65
C SER A 222 0.08 -9.02 -20.18
N THR A 223 1.17 -8.44 -19.69
CA THR A 223 1.27 -7.96 -18.31
C THR A 223 1.70 -6.49 -18.32
N ILE A 224 1.02 -5.67 -17.54
CA ILE A 224 1.40 -4.26 -17.33
C ILE A 224 1.88 -4.04 -15.89
N VAL A 225 2.72 -3.03 -15.68
CA VAL A 225 3.00 -2.51 -14.33
C VAL A 225 1.93 -1.48 -13.98
N HIS A 226 1.41 -1.52 -12.74
CA HIS A 226 0.50 -0.52 -12.20
C HIS A 226 0.98 -0.15 -10.80
N PHE A 227 1.49 1.08 -10.63
CA PHE A 227 2.08 1.55 -9.37
C PHE A 227 1.07 1.76 -8.25
N LYS A 228 -0.19 1.75 -8.56
CA LYS A 228 -1.35 1.73 -7.66
C LYS A 228 -1.33 2.72 -6.49
N GLY A 229 -2.20 3.70 -6.58
CA GLY A 229 -2.54 4.60 -5.47
C GLY A 229 -1.72 5.88 -5.44
N GLU A 230 -0.97 6.17 -6.49
CA GLU A 230 -0.21 7.42 -6.61
C GLU A 230 -1.14 8.63 -6.76
N SER A 231 -2.22 8.49 -7.53
CA SER A 231 -3.26 9.53 -7.69
C SER A 231 -4.14 9.74 -6.44
N THR A 232 -4.16 8.76 -5.51
CA THR A 232 -4.97 8.79 -4.31
C THR A 232 -4.10 8.77 -3.07
N LYS A 233 -3.52 9.93 -2.71
CA LYS A 233 -2.84 10.08 -1.41
C LYS A 233 -3.79 9.64 -0.31
N LYS A 234 -3.36 8.67 0.49
CA LYS A 234 -4.16 7.98 1.50
C LYS A 234 -4.54 8.91 2.66
N GLU A 235 -5.52 9.76 2.47
CA GLU A 235 -6.34 10.20 3.59
C GLU A 235 -7.25 9.01 3.95
N SER A 236 -6.79 8.20 4.88
CA SER A 236 -7.34 6.91 5.27
C SER A 236 -8.88 6.91 5.46
N HIS A 237 -9.46 8.00 5.96
CA HIS A 237 -10.90 8.11 6.24
C HIS A 237 -11.73 8.47 4.99
N LYS A 238 -11.26 9.39 4.14
CA LYS A 238 -11.97 9.76 2.89
C LYS A 238 -12.03 8.58 1.91
N TYR A 239 -10.94 7.81 1.79
CA TYR A 239 -10.92 6.60 0.97
C TYR A 239 -11.99 5.60 1.40
N VAL A 240 -12.07 5.31 2.70
CA VAL A 240 -13.04 4.36 3.26
C VAL A 240 -14.46 4.83 2.98
N PHE A 241 -14.74 6.11 3.22
CA PHE A 241 -16.06 6.70 2.98
C PHE A 241 -16.47 6.63 1.50
N LEU A 242 -15.59 7.02 0.57
CA LEU A 242 -15.86 6.98 -0.88
C LEU A 242 -16.12 5.55 -1.37
N PHE A 243 -15.30 4.60 -0.93
CA PHE A 243 -15.46 3.20 -1.30
C PHE A 243 -16.81 2.63 -0.84
N TYR A 244 -17.23 2.90 0.39
CA TYR A 244 -18.51 2.39 0.90
C TYR A 244 -19.71 3.14 0.32
N SER A 245 -19.59 4.43 0.06
CA SER A 245 -20.62 5.20 -0.67
C SER A 245 -20.84 4.63 -2.08
N ALA A 246 -19.77 4.30 -2.77
CA ALA A 246 -19.83 3.65 -4.06
C ALA A 246 -20.50 2.25 -4.01
N MET A 247 -20.18 1.44 -2.99
CA MET A 247 -20.82 0.14 -2.79
C MET A 247 -22.32 0.29 -2.51
N ASN A 248 -22.72 1.24 -1.68
CA ASN A 248 -24.13 1.52 -1.40
C ASN A 248 -24.87 1.96 -2.67
N LEU A 249 -24.24 2.81 -3.49
CA LEU A 249 -24.80 3.24 -4.77
C LEU A 249 -24.99 2.06 -5.72
N PHE A 250 -23.98 1.20 -5.85
CA PHE A 250 -24.04 0.00 -6.69
C PHE A 250 -25.19 -0.93 -6.25
N VAL A 251 -25.31 -1.19 -4.95
CA VAL A 251 -26.37 -2.05 -4.40
C VAL A 251 -27.75 -1.45 -4.65
N LYS A 252 -27.94 -0.15 -4.40
CA LYS A 252 -29.21 0.53 -4.65
C LYS A 252 -29.61 0.54 -6.14
N LYS A 253 -28.63 0.57 -7.04
CA LYS A 253 -28.87 0.61 -8.48
C LYS A 253 -29.28 -0.76 -9.05
N HIS A 254 -28.67 -1.84 -8.57
CA HIS A 254 -28.73 -3.16 -9.23
C HIS A 254 -29.53 -4.21 -8.49
N TYR A 255 -29.93 -3.97 -7.24
CA TYR A 255 -30.72 -4.92 -6.45
C TYR A 255 -32.09 -4.33 -6.08
N ASP A 256 -33.10 -5.20 -5.95
CA ASP A 256 -34.43 -4.82 -5.49
C ASP A 256 -34.38 -4.17 -4.10
N ALA A 257 -35.28 -3.26 -3.80
CA ALA A 257 -35.26 -2.43 -2.59
C ALA A 257 -35.15 -3.24 -1.28
N ARG A 258 -35.83 -4.40 -1.17
CA ARG A 258 -35.75 -5.29 0.00
C ARG A 258 -34.36 -5.92 0.16
N LYS A 259 -33.81 -6.46 -0.94
CA LYS A 259 -32.46 -7.05 -0.96
C LYS A 259 -31.39 -5.98 -0.73
N ALA A 260 -31.55 -4.81 -1.35
CA ALA A 260 -30.65 -3.68 -1.20
C ALA A 260 -30.58 -3.20 0.27
N GLY A 261 -31.73 -3.04 0.94
CA GLY A 261 -31.78 -2.66 2.35
C GLY A 261 -31.02 -3.62 3.26
N PHE A 262 -31.26 -4.94 3.10
CA PHE A 262 -30.56 -5.97 3.86
C PHE A 262 -29.04 -5.96 3.62
N ILE A 263 -28.59 -5.84 2.36
CA ILE A 263 -27.18 -5.77 1.99
C ILE A 263 -26.52 -4.54 2.63
N ILE A 264 -27.18 -3.38 2.57
CA ILE A 264 -26.65 -2.13 3.14
C ILE A 264 -26.49 -2.24 4.66
N ILE A 265 -27.47 -2.83 5.37
CA ILE A 265 -27.35 -3.07 6.82
C ILE A 265 -26.15 -3.95 7.13
N ILE A 266 -25.96 -5.07 6.42
CA ILE A 266 -24.81 -5.95 6.62
C ILE A 266 -23.50 -5.20 6.34
N LEU A 267 -23.42 -4.42 5.29
CA LEU A 267 -22.24 -3.60 4.99
C LEU A 267 -21.95 -2.59 6.09
N GLN A 268 -22.97 -1.91 6.64
CA GLN A 268 -22.80 -0.96 7.74
C GLN A 268 -22.28 -1.66 9.00
N ILE A 269 -22.85 -2.82 9.37
CA ILE A 269 -22.36 -3.63 10.49
C ILE A 269 -20.89 -4.02 10.26
N ALA A 270 -20.55 -4.50 9.07
CA ALA A 270 -19.18 -4.87 8.72
C ALA A 270 -18.19 -3.69 8.84
N ILE A 271 -18.60 -2.49 8.45
CA ILE A 271 -17.82 -1.25 8.60
C ILE A 271 -17.57 -0.94 10.08
N LEU A 272 -18.64 -0.94 10.89
CA LEU A 272 -18.55 -0.66 12.32
C LEU A 272 -17.65 -1.66 13.03
N LEU A 273 -17.80 -2.96 12.74
CA LEU A 273 -16.92 -4.01 13.28
C LEU A 273 -15.45 -3.80 12.89
N ARG A 274 -15.20 -3.47 11.63
CA ARG A 274 -13.83 -3.19 11.17
C ARG A 274 -13.24 -1.94 11.82
N ALA A 275 -14.03 -0.88 11.97
CA ALA A 275 -13.62 0.32 12.65
C ALA A 275 -13.33 0.05 14.14
N ALA A 276 -14.18 -0.71 14.82
CA ALA A 276 -13.98 -1.14 16.20
C ALA A 276 -12.72 -2.00 16.36
N LEU A 277 -12.53 -3.02 15.51
CA LEU A 277 -11.34 -3.86 15.53
C LEU A 277 -10.06 -3.06 15.24
N SER A 278 -10.12 -2.10 14.32
CA SER A 278 -9.00 -1.21 14.02
C SER A 278 -8.70 -0.27 15.19
N ALA A 279 -9.72 0.29 15.83
CA ALA A 279 -9.57 1.12 17.03
C ALA A 279 -8.99 0.31 18.19
N ILE A 280 -9.50 -0.88 18.45
CA ILE A 280 -8.98 -1.81 19.45
C ILE A 280 -7.51 -2.15 19.16
N LYS A 281 -7.17 -2.54 17.93
CA LYS A 281 -5.80 -2.82 17.52
C LYS A 281 -4.86 -1.61 17.73
N ASN A 282 -5.33 -0.41 17.39
CA ASN A 282 -4.56 0.82 17.57
C ASN A 282 -4.40 1.18 19.05
N LEU A 283 -5.45 0.98 19.86
CA LEU A 283 -5.40 1.15 21.31
C LEU A 283 -4.39 0.16 21.92
N PHE A 284 -4.49 -1.13 21.58
CA PHE A 284 -3.52 -2.12 22.02
C PHE A 284 -2.09 -1.77 21.58
N LYS A 285 -1.90 -1.42 20.31
CA LYS A 285 -0.56 -1.05 19.79
C LYS A 285 0.01 0.20 20.48
N LYS A 286 -0.85 1.15 20.84
CA LYS A 286 -0.47 2.38 21.55
C LYS A 286 -0.20 2.13 23.02
N HIS A 287 -0.98 1.22 23.66
CA HIS A 287 -0.96 1.02 25.12
C HIS A 287 -0.38 -0.32 25.57
N ILE A 288 0.21 -1.12 24.66
CA ILE A 288 0.77 -2.43 25.01
C ILE A 288 1.89 -2.33 26.06
N LEU A 289 2.75 -1.32 25.96
CA LEU A 289 3.82 -1.12 26.95
C LEU A 289 3.27 -0.68 28.31
N PRO A 290 2.36 0.32 28.43
CA PRO A 290 1.67 0.61 29.69
C PRO A 290 0.95 -0.59 30.31
N ILE A 291 0.25 -1.38 29.49
CA ILE A 291 -0.45 -2.59 29.98
C ILE A 291 0.55 -3.61 30.54
N LEU A 292 1.66 -3.84 29.85
CA LEU A 292 2.74 -4.71 30.34
C LEU A 292 3.33 -4.18 31.64
N ASP A 293 3.58 -2.87 31.75
CA ASP A 293 4.08 -2.25 32.98
C ASP A 293 3.11 -2.48 34.16
N VAL A 294 1.80 -2.31 33.96
CA VAL A 294 0.79 -2.61 34.98
C VAL A 294 0.79 -4.10 35.35
N CYS A 295 0.84 -5.00 34.37
CA CYS A 295 0.90 -6.44 34.64
C CYS A 295 2.15 -6.83 35.44
N ILE A 296 3.30 -6.24 35.13
CA ILE A 296 4.55 -6.47 35.86
C ILE A 296 4.43 -5.99 37.30
N ILE A 297 3.90 -4.79 37.54
CA ILE A 297 3.66 -4.26 38.89
C ILE A 297 2.74 -5.18 39.69
N LEU A 298 1.61 -5.58 39.12
CA LEU A 298 0.65 -6.45 39.79
C LEU A 298 1.24 -7.84 40.12
N THR A 299 1.91 -8.46 39.15
CA THR A 299 2.50 -9.81 39.35
C THR A 299 3.65 -9.80 40.36
N THR A 300 4.51 -8.80 40.31
CA THR A 300 5.60 -8.64 41.27
C THR A 300 5.09 -8.34 42.68
N PHE A 301 4.03 -7.53 42.78
CA PHE A 301 3.37 -7.28 44.06
C PHE A 301 2.78 -8.53 44.69
N LEU A 302 1.91 -9.22 43.94
CA LEU A 302 1.28 -10.45 44.43
C LEU A 302 2.35 -11.50 44.80
N GLY A 303 3.40 -11.62 43.99
CA GLY A 303 4.53 -12.52 44.31
C GLY A 303 5.30 -12.11 45.57
N THR A 304 5.51 -10.81 45.77
CA THR A 304 6.19 -10.29 46.97
C THR A 304 5.36 -10.50 48.24
N VAL A 305 4.04 -10.22 48.18
CA VAL A 305 3.13 -10.48 49.31
C VAL A 305 3.08 -11.96 49.64
N PHE A 306 2.93 -12.81 48.61
CA PHE A 306 2.92 -14.28 48.79
C PHE A 306 4.22 -14.81 49.43
N PHE A 307 5.37 -14.37 48.92
CA PHE A 307 6.67 -14.77 49.45
C PHE A 307 6.84 -14.31 50.90
N TRP A 308 6.51 -13.07 51.20
CA TRP A 308 6.64 -12.50 52.53
C TRP A 308 5.72 -13.17 53.56
N SER A 309 4.48 -13.45 53.22
CA SER A 309 3.50 -14.12 54.10
C SER A 309 3.89 -15.58 54.41
N ASN A 310 4.43 -16.31 53.46
CA ASN A 310 4.72 -17.73 53.61
C ASN A 310 6.11 -18.01 54.21
N TYR A 311 7.11 -17.18 53.93
CA TYR A 311 8.52 -17.49 54.27
C TYR A 311 9.13 -16.59 55.34
N ILE A 312 8.60 -15.37 55.56
CA ILE A 312 9.24 -14.41 56.46
C ILE A 312 8.43 -14.14 57.73
N LYS A 313 7.12 -13.91 57.64
CA LYS A 313 6.21 -13.71 58.79
C LYS A 313 4.89 -14.43 58.58
N ARG A 314 4.55 -15.34 59.53
CA ARG A 314 3.36 -16.17 59.48
C ARG A 314 2.04 -15.51 59.95
N GLU A 315 2.08 -14.34 60.58
CA GLU A 315 0.88 -13.62 61.04
C GLU A 315 0.64 -12.39 60.17
N VAL A 316 -0.34 -12.51 59.29
CA VAL A 316 -0.79 -11.41 58.41
C VAL A 316 -2.18 -10.96 58.85
N ASN A 317 -2.25 -9.79 59.47
CA ASN A 317 -3.57 -9.16 59.76
C ASN A 317 -4.20 -8.68 58.44
N TYR A 318 -5.42 -9.14 58.14
CA TYR A 318 -6.18 -8.80 56.90
C TYR A 318 -6.26 -7.29 56.65
N PHE A 319 -6.29 -6.45 57.66
CA PHE A 319 -6.37 -5.00 57.55
C PHE A 319 -5.10 -4.35 56.97
N SER A 320 -3.93 -4.91 57.22
CA SER A 320 -2.68 -4.45 56.67
C SER A 320 -2.56 -4.77 55.17
N ASN A 321 -3.23 -5.84 54.70
CA ASN A 321 -3.24 -6.22 53.31
C ASN A 321 -4.06 -5.25 52.41
N ILE A 322 -5.19 -4.75 52.90
CA ILE A 322 -6.03 -3.77 52.20
C ILE A 322 -5.24 -2.46 52.04
N LEU A 323 -4.57 -2.01 53.11
CA LEU A 323 -3.74 -0.79 53.07
C LEU A 323 -2.59 -0.94 52.05
N CYS A 324 -1.95 -2.11 51.99
CA CYS A 324 -0.93 -2.41 51.01
C CYS A 324 -1.49 -2.35 49.57
N ILE A 325 -2.65 -2.91 49.29
CA ILE A 325 -3.30 -2.88 48.00
C ILE A 325 -3.61 -1.43 47.59
N VAL A 326 -4.11 -0.60 48.50
CA VAL A 326 -4.40 0.81 48.24
C VAL A 326 -3.12 1.60 47.92
N ILE A 327 -2.08 1.43 48.71
CA ILE A 327 -0.78 2.12 48.47
C ILE A 327 -0.21 1.69 47.11
N TYR A 328 -0.24 0.41 46.78
CA TYR A 328 0.23 -0.06 45.49
C TYR A 328 -0.61 0.43 44.30
N PHE A 329 -1.91 0.53 44.47
CA PHE A 329 -2.79 1.13 43.48
C PHE A 329 -2.38 2.59 43.20
N PHE A 330 -2.12 3.37 44.24
CA PHE A 330 -1.62 4.76 44.10
C PHE A 330 -0.23 4.82 43.48
N ILE A 331 0.66 3.89 43.80
CA ILE A 331 2.00 3.78 43.21
C ILE A 331 1.91 3.43 41.72
N ALA A 332 1.07 2.45 41.36
CA ALA A 332 0.82 2.09 39.97
C ALA A 332 0.20 3.22 39.17
N LEU A 333 -0.75 3.94 39.77
CA LEU A 333 -1.38 5.12 39.17
C LEU A 333 -0.36 6.27 38.96
N PHE A 334 0.52 6.50 39.93
CA PHE A 334 1.57 7.52 39.84
C PHE A 334 2.61 7.17 38.76
N LEU A 335 3.06 5.91 38.68
CA LEU A 335 3.94 5.41 37.62
C LEU A 335 3.29 5.51 36.24
N LEU A 336 1.99 5.21 36.15
CA LEU A 336 1.21 5.37 34.93
C LEU A 336 1.10 6.84 34.53
N LEU A 337 0.85 7.77 35.47
CA LEU A 337 0.72 9.19 35.19
C LEU A 337 2.07 9.81 34.76
N THR A 338 3.18 9.44 35.42
CA THR A 338 4.52 9.90 35.04
C THR A 338 4.94 9.34 33.68
N TYR A 339 4.60 8.08 33.40
CA TYR A 339 4.80 7.44 32.11
C TYR A 339 3.98 8.14 31.01
N TYR A 340 2.71 8.41 31.25
CA TYR A 340 1.79 9.01 30.28
C TYR A 340 2.13 10.49 29.98
N TRP A 341 2.53 11.23 31.00
CA TRP A 341 2.83 12.66 30.85
C TRP A 341 4.17 12.93 30.17
N TRP A 342 5.18 12.12 30.40
CA TRP A 342 6.56 12.36 29.95
C TRP A 342 6.93 11.62 28.67
N GLU A 343 6.54 10.37 28.54
CA GLU A 343 6.93 9.50 27.42
C GLU A 343 6.08 9.72 26.16
N TYR A 344 4.87 10.23 26.30
CA TYR A 344 3.96 10.48 25.18
C TYR A 344 4.38 11.71 24.36
N ASN A 345 5.00 12.72 24.96
CA ASN A 345 5.35 13.99 24.31
C ASN A 345 6.74 14.02 23.65
N LYS A 346 7.68 13.11 23.96
CA LYS A 346 9.04 13.10 23.37
C LYS A 346 9.56 11.68 23.19
N ARG A 347 9.28 11.10 22.05
CA ARG A 347 9.56 9.69 21.68
C ARG A 347 11.05 9.28 21.58
N ASP A 348 12.02 10.21 21.55
CA ASP A 348 13.36 9.93 21.00
C ASP A 348 14.54 10.14 21.95
N ASN A 349 14.32 10.39 23.26
CA ASN A 349 15.45 10.60 24.18
C ASN A 349 15.50 9.56 25.31
N PRO A 350 16.41 8.54 25.23
CA PRO A 350 16.51 7.48 26.23
C PRO A 350 16.93 7.99 27.62
N ILE A 351 17.60 9.13 27.71
CA ILE A 351 18.06 9.72 28.99
C ILE A 351 16.87 10.22 29.80
N GLN A 352 15.89 10.85 29.16
CA GLN A 352 14.69 11.37 29.83
C GLN A 352 13.80 10.25 30.38
N LEU A 353 13.83 9.09 29.75
CA LEU A 353 13.11 7.90 30.17
C LEU A 353 13.69 7.32 31.48
N ILE A 354 14.99 7.35 31.63
CA ILE A 354 15.67 6.92 32.85
C ILE A 354 15.42 7.92 33.97
N GLN A 355 15.46 9.22 33.69
CA GLN A 355 15.21 10.29 34.68
C GLN A 355 13.81 10.21 35.30
N SER A 356 12.75 9.98 34.50
CA SER A 356 11.38 9.88 35.02
C SER A 356 11.21 8.69 35.99
N LYS A 357 11.89 7.58 35.72
CA LYS A 357 11.86 6.38 36.58
C LYS A 357 12.66 6.58 37.87
N VAL A 358 13.79 7.24 37.77
CA VAL A 358 14.61 7.57 38.95
C VAL A 358 13.84 8.53 39.90
N ILE A 359 13.16 9.52 39.36
CA ILE A 359 12.32 10.44 40.15
C ILE A 359 11.19 9.67 40.84
N ALA A 360 10.48 8.78 40.10
CA ALA A 360 9.42 7.97 40.69
C ALA A 360 9.96 7.06 41.81
N ALA A 361 11.11 6.42 41.62
CA ALA A 361 11.75 5.59 42.63
C ALA A 361 12.17 6.39 43.89
N LEU A 362 12.69 7.61 43.69
CA LEU A 362 13.06 8.50 44.80
C LEU A 362 11.85 8.94 45.62
N VAL A 363 10.73 9.27 44.97
CA VAL A 363 9.47 9.65 45.65
C VAL A 363 8.97 8.46 46.49
N LEU A 364 9.00 7.26 45.94
CA LEU A 364 8.57 6.05 46.64
C LEU A 364 9.49 5.69 47.83
N LEU A 365 10.80 5.90 47.68
CA LEU A 365 11.77 5.80 48.78
C LEU A 365 11.51 6.83 49.86
N ALA A 366 11.17 8.08 49.51
CA ALA A 366 10.83 9.10 50.49
C ALA A 366 9.55 8.70 51.28
N ILE A 367 8.54 8.19 50.61
CA ILE A 367 7.33 7.65 51.27
C ILE A 367 7.69 6.49 52.22
N TYR A 368 8.59 5.59 51.78
CA TYR A 368 9.10 4.48 52.61
C TYR A 368 9.72 4.97 53.94
N PHE A 369 10.52 6.02 53.89
CA PHE A 369 11.18 6.58 55.11
C PHE A 369 10.20 7.30 56.03
N LEU A 370 9.11 7.84 55.52
CA LEU A 370 8.06 8.53 56.28
C LEU A 370 7.09 7.57 57.02
N LEU A 371 7.11 6.27 56.67
CA LEU A 371 6.21 5.29 57.29
C LEU A 371 6.63 4.96 58.74
N PRO A 372 5.66 4.83 59.68
CA PRO A 372 5.91 4.49 61.09
C PRO A 372 6.65 3.15 61.25
N GLN A 373 7.53 3.04 62.26
CA GLN A 373 8.32 1.82 62.48
C GLN A 373 7.46 0.60 62.86
N ASN A 374 6.25 0.80 63.37
CA ASN A 374 5.33 -0.26 63.79
C ASN A 374 4.81 -1.12 62.62
N ILE A 375 5.11 -0.73 61.38
CA ILE A 375 4.63 -1.41 60.15
C ILE A 375 5.80 -2.07 59.44
N SER A 376 6.59 -2.89 60.17
CA SER A 376 7.79 -3.55 59.64
C SER A 376 7.53 -4.49 58.44
N PHE A 377 6.35 -5.15 58.41
CA PHE A 377 5.91 -5.99 57.29
C PHE A 377 5.72 -5.14 56.03
N LEU A 378 5.08 -3.99 56.17
CA LEU A 378 4.79 -3.08 55.05
C LEU A 378 6.06 -2.53 54.41
N LYS A 379 7.10 -2.23 55.24
CA LYS A 379 8.40 -1.73 54.77
C LYS A 379 9.13 -2.71 53.85
N GLY A 380 9.14 -4.00 54.19
CA GLY A 380 9.79 -5.02 53.38
C GLY A 380 9.07 -5.25 52.06
N VAL A 381 7.74 -5.37 52.07
CA VAL A 381 6.92 -5.56 50.89
C VAL A 381 7.02 -4.34 49.93
N LEU A 382 7.03 -3.11 50.48
CA LEU A 382 7.21 -1.91 49.72
C LEU A 382 8.59 -1.83 49.04
N LEU A 383 9.67 -2.13 49.77
CA LEU A 383 11.04 -2.06 49.22
C LEU A 383 11.20 -3.03 48.03
N PHE A 384 10.87 -4.30 48.23
CA PHE A 384 10.94 -5.30 47.15
C PHE A 384 9.95 -5.05 46.05
N GLY A 385 8.74 -4.58 46.39
CA GLY A 385 7.71 -4.21 45.42
C GLY A 385 8.04 -2.97 44.57
N ILE A 386 8.99 -2.13 44.99
CA ILE A 386 9.49 -1.02 44.18
C ILE A 386 10.69 -1.47 43.32
N LEU A 387 11.64 -2.16 43.92
CA LEU A 387 12.89 -2.54 43.25
C LEU A 387 12.65 -3.59 42.13
N LEU A 388 11.86 -4.61 42.42
CA LEU A 388 11.64 -5.73 41.48
C LEU A 388 10.92 -5.31 40.18
N PRO A 389 9.79 -4.57 40.21
CA PRO A 389 9.17 -4.05 39.01
C PRO A 389 10.09 -3.12 38.24
N PHE A 390 10.85 -2.23 38.93
CA PHE A 390 11.77 -1.32 38.28
C PHE A 390 12.85 -2.05 37.48
N VAL A 391 13.45 -3.09 38.04
CA VAL A 391 14.45 -3.91 37.35
C VAL A 391 13.84 -4.65 36.16
N LEU A 392 12.71 -5.33 36.37
CA LEU A 392 12.03 -6.08 35.30
C LEU A 392 11.57 -5.20 34.15
N MET A 393 10.95 -4.06 34.44
CA MET A 393 10.55 -3.08 33.41
C MET A 393 11.76 -2.56 32.63
N SER A 394 12.88 -2.31 33.32
CA SER A 394 14.10 -1.83 32.67
C SER A 394 14.71 -2.87 31.76
N ILE A 395 14.72 -4.14 32.15
CA ILE A 395 15.20 -5.27 31.33
C ILE A 395 14.29 -5.46 30.11
N ILE A 396 12.99 -5.48 30.31
CA ILE A 396 12.03 -5.69 29.22
C ILE A 396 12.13 -4.55 28.19
N LYS A 397 12.19 -3.29 28.64
CA LYS A 397 12.37 -2.15 27.72
C LYS A 397 13.71 -2.17 27.02
N TRP A 398 14.79 -2.56 27.70
CA TRP A 398 16.10 -2.73 27.06
C TRP A 398 16.06 -3.80 25.96
N LEU A 399 15.40 -4.93 26.22
CA LEU A 399 15.19 -5.98 25.22
C LEU A 399 14.35 -5.49 24.03
N PHE A 400 13.25 -4.80 24.30
CA PHE A 400 12.40 -4.20 23.24
C PHE A 400 13.18 -3.19 22.39
N ASN A 401 13.94 -2.31 23.02
CA ASN A 401 14.77 -1.33 22.31
C ASN A 401 15.88 -2.00 21.51
N LYS A 402 16.49 -3.08 22.03
CA LYS A 402 17.51 -3.84 21.29
C LYS A 402 16.93 -4.50 20.03
N VAL A 403 15.74 -5.09 20.14
CA VAL A 403 15.03 -5.66 18.97
C VAL A 403 14.66 -4.56 17.98
N LYS A 404 14.08 -3.46 18.45
CA LYS A 404 13.70 -2.33 17.60
C LYS A 404 14.91 -1.65 16.96
N TYR A 405 16.01 -1.50 17.70
CA TYR A 405 17.26 -0.94 17.19
C TYR A 405 17.90 -1.86 16.16
N ALA A 406 17.85 -3.19 16.35
CA ALA A 406 18.32 -4.16 15.37
C ALA A 406 17.48 -4.09 14.08
N GLU A 407 16.15 -3.96 14.18
CA GLU A 407 15.27 -3.75 13.02
C GLU A 407 15.54 -2.41 12.31
N THR A 408 15.81 -1.34 13.07
CA THR A 408 16.06 -0.01 12.50
C THR A 408 17.48 0.08 11.94
N LYS A 409 18.48 -0.53 12.62
CA LYS A 409 19.86 -0.59 12.15
C LYS A 409 19.99 -1.39 10.86
N ASN A 410 19.27 -2.52 10.75
CA ASN A 410 19.19 -3.27 9.50
C ASN A 410 18.53 -2.48 8.38
N LYS A 411 17.66 -1.51 8.70
CA LYS A 411 17.03 -0.63 7.68
C LYS A 411 17.89 0.58 7.29
N THR A 412 18.74 1.09 8.19
CA THR A 412 19.51 2.33 7.97
C THR A 412 20.97 2.08 7.56
N GLU A 413 21.56 0.94 7.93
CA GLU A 413 22.95 0.61 7.61
C GLU A 413 23.11 -0.32 6.38
N GLU A 414 22.05 -0.95 5.87
CA GLU A 414 22.11 -1.54 4.55
C GLU A 414 22.27 -0.39 3.54
N LYS A 415 23.52 -0.10 3.14
CA LYS A 415 23.81 0.70 1.94
C LYS A 415 22.89 0.16 0.86
N GLN A 416 21.86 0.93 0.49
CA GLN A 416 20.90 0.54 -0.54
C GLN A 416 21.68 0.46 -1.85
N GLN A 417 22.15 -0.74 -2.17
CA GLN A 417 22.91 -0.94 -3.41
C GLN A 417 21.93 -0.84 -4.57
N THR A 418 22.23 0.11 -5.47
CA THR A 418 21.42 0.42 -6.65
C THR A 418 22.15 -0.07 -7.90
N ILE A 419 21.45 -0.71 -8.80
CA ILE A 419 21.90 -1.04 -10.16
C ILE A 419 21.06 -0.25 -11.16
N ILE A 420 21.68 0.20 -12.24
CA ILE A 420 21.01 0.89 -13.33
C ILE A 420 21.06 0.00 -14.58
N VAL A 421 19.89 -0.33 -15.11
CA VAL A 421 19.73 -1.07 -16.37
C VAL A 421 19.52 -0.06 -17.49
N ALA A 422 20.58 0.26 -18.21
CA ALA A 422 20.58 1.30 -19.25
C ALA A 422 21.73 1.13 -20.22
N GLU A 423 21.64 1.73 -21.41
CA GLU A 423 22.81 2.00 -22.25
C GLU A 423 23.67 3.12 -21.66
N GLU A 424 24.92 3.25 -22.14
CA GLU A 424 25.92 4.13 -21.53
C GLU A 424 25.46 5.59 -21.45
N LYS A 425 24.87 6.11 -22.52
CA LYS A 425 24.42 7.51 -22.55
C LYS A 425 23.41 7.80 -21.47
N GLU A 426 22.37 6.95 -21.33
CA GLU A 426 21.33 7.10 -20.33
C GLU A 426 21.84 6.79 -18.92
N PHE A 427 22.78 5.86 -18.77
CA PHE A 427 23.44 5.60 -17.50
C PHE A 427 24.10 6.87 -16.94
N ILE A 428 24.81 7.65 -17.78
CA ILE A 428 25.43 8.90 -17.36
C ILE A 428 24.38 9.94 -16.98
N ILE A 429 23.28 10.04 -17.75
CA ILE A 429 22.16 10.92 -17.42
C ILE A 429 21.57 10.55 -16.06
N ILE A 430 21.23 9.29 -15.84
CA ILE A 430 20.66 8.82 -14.57
C ILE A 430 21.64 9.04 -13.41
N LEU A 431 22.95 8.80 -13.61
CA LEU A 431 23.95 9.09 -12.58
C LEU A 431 23.99 10.57 -12.21
N ASN A 432 23.97 11.47 -13.19
CA ASN A 432 23.92 12.91 -12.95
C ASN A 432 22.64 13.30 -12.18
N LEU A 433 21.52 12.69 -12.53
CA LEU A 433 20.26 12.85 -11.83
C LEU A 433 20.39 12.43 -10.36
N LEU A 434 20.96 11.26 -10.09
CA LEU A 434 21.19 10.75 -8.74
C LEU A 434 22.24 11.57 -7.96
N GLN A 435 23.25 12.12 -8.61
CA GLN A 435 24.26 12.98 -7.97
C GLN A 435 23.64 14.25 -7.39
N LYS A 436 22.76 14.90 -8.13
CA LYS A 436 22.05 16.10 -7.66
C LYS A 436 21.21 15.85 -6.40
N THR A 437 20.76 14.61 -6.17
CA THR A 437 20.00 14.21 -4.99
C THR A 437 20.85 13.57 -3.89
N GLY A 438 22.16 13.43 -4.09
CA GLY A 438 23.09 12.76 -3.16
C GLY A 438 22.96 11.23 -3.11
N LEU A 439 22.18 10.62 -4.00
CA LEU A 439 21.93 9.17 -4.03
C LEU A 439 22.93 8.38 -4.89
N SER A 440 23.80 9.04 -5.64
CA SER A 440 24.78 8.38 -6.53
C SER A 440 25.82 7.51 -5.80
N LYS A 441 26.07 7.76 -4.51
CA LYS A 441 27.07 7.04 -3.71
C LYS A 441 26.78 5.54 -3.56
N ASN A 442 25.55 5.12 -3.85
CA ASN A 442 25.11 3.75 -3.66
C ASN A 442 24.97 2.96 -4.98
N VAL A 443 25.34 3.54 -6.12
CA VAL A 443 25.26 2.88 -7.43
C VAL A 443 26.44 1.93 -7.58
N LEU A 444 26.16 0.64 -7.75
CA LEU A 444 27.16 -0.42 -7.97
C LEU A 444 27.70 -0.41 -9.40
N GLY A 445 26.85 -0.12 -10.37
CA GLY A 445 27.22 -0.13 -11.77
C GLY A 445 26.03 -0.28 -12.70
N ARG A 446 26.34 -0.54 -13.96
CA ARG A 446 25.43 -0.64 -15.09
C ARG A 446 25.17 -2.09 -15.50
N ILE A 447 23.96 -2.37 -15.93
CA ILE A 447 23.56 -3.58 -16.68
C ILE A 447 23.21 -3.13 -18.10
N GLY A 448 23.72 -3.81 -19.12
CA GLY A 448 23.46 -3.46 -20.52
C GLY A 448 24.44 -4.12 -21.47
N ASN A 449 24.52 -3.61 -22.70
CA ASN A 449 25.44 -4.10 -23.68
C ASN A 449 26.91 -3.75 -23.34
N TRP A 450 27.85 -4.61 -23.77
CA TRP A 450 29.28 -4.40 -23.52
C TRP A 450 29.78 -3.12 -24.20
N ASN A 451 30.54 -2.35 -23.45
CA ASN A 451 31.27 -1.18 -23.97
C ASN A 451 32.60 -1.06 -23.22
N GLU A 452 33.67 -0.70 -23.90
CA GLU A 452 35.02 -0.60 -23.33
C GLU A 452 35.15 0.57 -22.33
N THR A 453 34.43 1.67 -22.57
CA THR A 453 34.51 2.88 -21.73
C THR A 453 33.78 2.74 -20.40
N SER A 454 32.72 1.90 -20.33
CA SER A 454 31.94 1.65 -19.14
C SER A 454 31.48 0.19 -19.14
N PRO A 455 32.35 -0.76 -18.71
CA PRO A 455 32.01 -2.18 -18.75
C PRO A 455 30.83 -2.47 -17.83
N PRO A 456 29.78 -3.16 -18.34
CA PRO A 456 28.62 -3.51 -17.54
C PRO A 456 28.95 -4.65 -16.56
N LEU A 457 28.21 -4.73 -15.45
CA LEU A 457 28.24 -5.86 -14.51
C LEU A 457 27.71 -7.16 -15.13
N GLY A 458 26.97 -7.04 -16.24
CA GLY A 458 26.35 -8.13 -16.99
C GLY A 458 25.22 -7.63 -17.87
N ASN A 459 24.45 -8.56 -18.41
CA ASN A 459 23.25 -8.27 -19.22
C ASN A 459 21.96 -8.49 -18.41
N ILE A 460 20.80 -8.08 -18.97
CA ILE A 460 19.51 -8.15 -18.27
C ILE A 460 19.10 -9.59 -17.92
N LYS A 461 19.50 -10.60 -18.69
CA LYS A 461 19.20 -12.02 -18.39
C LYS A 461 19.93 -12.52 -17.14
N GLN A 462 21.11 -11.96 -16.84
CA GLN A 462 21.91 -12.27 -15.66
C GLN A 462 21.49 -11.44 -14.43
N LEU A 463 20.60 -10.47 -14.60
CA LEU A 463 20.20 -9.55 -13.53
C LEU A 463 19.71 -10.25 -12.26
N PRO A 464 18.88 -11.33 -12.28
CA PRO A 464 18.45 -12.03 -11.07
C PRO A 464 19.62 -12.63 -10.24
N GLU A 465 20.66 -13.10 -10.91
CA GLU A 465 21.86 -13.64 -10.26
C GLU A 465 22.72 -12.54 -9.67
N ILE A 466 22.90 -11.45 -10.43
CA ILE A 466 23.64 -10.26 -10.00
C ILE A 466 22.98 -9.63 -8.77
N VAL A 467 21.66 -9.52 -8.77
CA VAL A 467 20.87 -9.01 -7.63
C VAL A 467 21.11 -9.84 -6.37
N LYS A 468 21.13 -11.17 -6.48
CA LYS A 468 21.43 -12.07 -5.35
C LYS A 468 22.88 -11.95 -4.90
N LYS A 469 23.85 -11.96 -5.84
CA LYS A 469 25.27 -11.90 -5.56
C LYS A 469 25.68 -10.63 -4.82
N TYR A 470 25.14 -9.48 -5.25
CA TYR A 470 25.50 -8.17 -4.69
C TYR A 470 24.48 -7.63 -3.71
N MET A 471 23.46 -8.45 -3.31
CA MET A 471 22.40 -8.05 -2.38
C MET A 471 21.73 -6.72 -2.76
N VAL A 472 21.44 -6.53 -4.04
CA VAL A 472 20.88 -5.30 -4.61
C VAL A 472 19.48 -5.08 -4.03
N LYS A 473 19.20 -3.84 -3.60
CA LYS A 473 17.91 -3.44 -3.01
C LYS A 473 17.08 -2.56 -3.96
N GLU A 474 17.74 -1.94 -4.94
CA GLU A 474 17.07 -1.03 -5.86
C GLU A 474 17.61 -1.20 -7.29
N ILE A 475 16.70 -1.20 -8.25
CA ILE A 475 17.05 -1.25 -9.67
C ILE A 475 16.33 -0.10 -10.37
N ILE A 476 17.06 0.65 -11.19
CA ILE A 476 16.50 1.67 -12.07
C ILE A 476 16.55 1.13 -13.49
N PHE A 477 15.38 0.90 -14.07
CA PHE A 477 15.25 0.44 -15.44
C PHE A 477 15.08 1.62 -16.40
N CYS A 478 15.89 1.65 -17.47
CA CYS A 478 15.69 2.55 -18.60
C CYS A 478 15.33 1.76 -19.86
N GLU A 479 14.30 2.19 -20.56
CA GLU A 479 13.78 1.50 -21.75
C GLU A 479 14.74 1.57 -22.95
N ASN A 480 15.73 2.47 -22.94
CA ASN A 480 16.71 2.57 -24.04
C ASN A 480 17.73 1.41 -24.08
N GLY A 481 17.87 0.64 -23.00
CA GLY A 481 18.71 -0.57 -22.94
C GLY A 481 17.94 -1.88 -23.01
N SER A 482 16.62 -1.84 -22.88
CA SER A 482 15.75 -3.00 -22.84
C SER A 482 14.30 -2.60 -23.10
N SER A 483 13.54 -3.41 -23.82
CA SER A 483 12.12 -3.13 -24.06
C SER A 483 11.30 -3.16 -22.77
N PHE A 484 10.18 -2.43 -22.70
CA PHE A 484 9.25 -2.50 -21.56
C PHE A 484 8.80 -3.94 -21.30
N LYS A 485 8.59 -4.72 -22.38
CA LYS A 485 8.26 -6.15 -22.27
C LYS A 485 9.35 -6.94 -21.54
N GLU A 486 10.61 -6.73 -21.90
CA GLU A 486 11.75 -7.40 -21.28
C GLU A 486 11.91 -6.99 -19.82
N ILE A 487 11.76 -5.69 -19.53
CA ILE A 487 11.78 -5.16 -18.17
C ILE A 487 10.68 -5.78 -17.31
N ILE A 488 9.43 -5.79 -17.78
CA ILE A 488 8.28 -6.34 -17.04
C ILE A 488 8.45 -7.84 -16.78
N ASN A 489 8.95 -8.59 -17.77
CA ASN A 489 9.25 -10.01 -17.60
C ASN A 489 10.35 -10.23 -16.54
N THR A 490 11.41 -9.42 -16.59
CA THR A 490 12.53 -9.50 -15.65
C THR A 490 12.07 -9.18 -14.21
N ILE A 491 11.29 -8.13 -14.01
CA ILE A 491 10.74 -7.78 -12.69
C ILE A 491 9.96 -8.94 -12.07
N SER A 492 9.23 -9.70 -12.90
CA SER A 492 8.41 -10.82 -12.42
C SER A 492 9.21 -12.00 -11.87
N ILE A 493 10.51 -12.08 -12.16
CA ILE A 493 11.42 -13.15 -11.71
C ILE A 493 12.48 -12.69 -10.70
N LEU A 494 12.52 -11.38 -10.39
CA LEU A 494 13.45 -10.84 -9.39
C LEU A 494 13.12 -11.35 -7.98
N PRO A 495 14.12 -11.42 -7.09
CA PRO A 495 13.89 -11.72 -5.67
C PRO A 495 12.92 -10.73 -5.03
N GLN A 496 12.09 -11.21 -4.08
CA GLN A 496 11.18 -10.35 -3.33
C GLN A 496 11.95 -9.30 -2.52
N GLY A 497 11.41 -8.09 -2.46
CA GLY A 497 11.97 -6.98 -1.68
C GLY A 497 12.93 -6.07 -2.46
N VAL A 498 13.16 -6.33 -3.75
CA VAL A 498 13.87 -5.40 -4.63
C VAL A 498 12.90 -4.30 -5.09
N ARG A 499 13.34 -3.05 -4.99
CA ARG A 499 12.59 -1.88 -5.46
C ARG A 499 12.94 -1.61 -6.91
N ASN A 500 11.93 -1.50 -7.76
CA ASN A 500 12.13 -1.20 -9.16
C ASN A 500 11.65 0.22 -9.46
N LYS A 501 12.52 1.00 -10.06
CA LYS A 501 12.26 2.35 -10.56
C LYS A 501 12.36 2.37 -12.07
N PHE A 502 11.66 3.29 -12.69
CA PHE A 502 11.59 3.42 -14.13
C PHE A 502 12.01 4.82 -14.56
N HIS A 503 12.78 4.86 -15.60
CA HIS A 503 13.21 6.05 -16.29
C HIS A 503 13.04 5.86 -17.79
N THR A 504 12.36 6.76 -18.46
CA THR A 504 12.25 6.74 -19.92
C THR A 504 13.33 7.63 -20.53
N ALA A 505 13.93 7.18 -21.61
CA ALA A 505 14.96 7.95 -22.32
C ALA A 505 14.44 9.33 -22.71
N GLY A 506 15.24 10.36 -22.39
CA GLY A 506 14.85 11.76 -22.60
C GLY A 506 13.95 12.36 -21.51
N SER A 507 13.51 11.59 -20.52
CA SER A 507 12.79 12.10 -19.36
C SER A 507 13.76 12.72 -18.34
N ASN A 508 13.25 13.65 -17.53
CA ASN A 508 13.95 14.21 -16.37
C ASN A 508 13.44 13.62 -15.06
N SER A 509 12.72 12.52 -15.10
CA SER A 509 12.11 11.89 -13.93
C SER A 509 12.48 10.42 -13.79
N ILE A 510 12.51 9.95 -12.54
CA ILE A 510 12.61 8.53 -12.19
C ILE A 510 11.43 8.25 -11.29
N VAL A 511 10.60 7.28 -11.65
CA VAL A 511 9.40 6.92 -10.90
C VAL A 511 9.50 5.51 -10.33
N GLY A 512 8.91 5.28 -9.18
CA GLY A 512 8.80 3.97 -8.55
C GLY A 512 7.82 4.01 -7.39
N SER A 513 7.40 2.86 -6.90
CA SER A 513 6.53 2.73 -5.75
C SER A 513 7.12 1.73 -4.77
N ASP A 514 7.46 2.18 -3.57
CA ASP A 514 8.04 1.32 -2.53
C ASP A 514 7.02 0.47 -1.81
N SER A 515 5.79 0.84 -1.77
CA SER A 515 4.65 0.08 -1.24
C SER A 515 3.42 0.96 -1.00
N LYS A 516 2.32 0.34 -0.59
CA LYS A 516 1.05 1.01 -0.20
C LYS A 516 1.17 2.04 0.94
N ASN A 517 2.30 2.15 1.63
CA ASN A 517 2.47 2.91 2.87
C ASN A 517 3.47 4.06 2.79
N LEU A 518 4.24 4.16 1.72
CA LEU A 518 5.19 5.24 1.48
C LEU A 518 4.73 6.02 0.24
N ASN A 519 4.93 7.34 0.24
CA ASN A 519 4.74 8.14 -0.97
C ASN A 519 5.68 7.60 -2.04
N GLY A 520 5.20 7.52 -3.29
CA GLY A 520 6.04 7.11 -4.41
C GLY A 520 7.33 7.91 -4.40
N ASP A 521 8.47 7.21 -4.41
CA ASP A 521 9.77 7.86 -4.53
C ASP A 521 9.93 8.30 -5.99
N TYR A 522 9.82 9.58 -6.22
CA TYR A 522 10.24 10.18 -7.47
C TYR A 522 11.45 11.07 -7.22
N ILE A 523 12.45 10.92 -8.07
CA ILE A 523 13.62 11.80 -8.09
C ILE A 523 13.29 12.87 -9.11
N ILE A 524 13.02 14.07 -8.60
CA ILE A 524 12.79 15.25 -9.42
C ILE A 524 14.10 15.99 -9.59
N ILE A 525 14.36 16.43 -10.81
CA ILE A 525 15.41 17.40 -11.07
C ILE A 525 14.79 18.60 -11.77
N VAL A 526 14.79 19.68 -11.05
CA VAL A 526 14.47 21.02 -11.56
C VAL A 526 15.64 21.53 -12.36
#